data_d6e50c80c7f61326260fac60a4d61d61
#
_entry.id   d6e50c80c7f61326260fac60a4d61d61
#
_cell.length_a   1.000
_cell.length_b   1.000
_cell.length_c   1.000
_cell.angle_alpha   90.00
_cell.angle_beta   90.00
_cell.angle_gamma   90.00
#
_symmetry.space_group_name_H-M   'P 1'
#
loop_
_entity.id
_entity.type
_entity.pdbx_description
1 polymer ?
#
loop_
_entity_poly.entity_id
_entity_poly.type
_entity_poly.pdbx_seq_one_letter_code
_entity_poly.pdbx_strand_id
1 'polypeptide(L)'
;MTKSSRALKSLMGAAAGLALGATGAFADPALIFDLGGKFDRSFNEAAFGGAEAWASETGGSYQEIELQNDAQREQALRRFAENGSNPIVMAGFAWGSVLEVLAPEYPDTKFVIIDGVVDAPNVQSVIFREHEGSYLVGMLAAMASESGTVGFIGGMDIPLISRFACGYAQGAVAANADVTVLSNMTGTTPDAWNDPVRGGELTRGQIDRGADVIYAAAGGTGVGVLQTATDASVYSIGVDRNQNHLHPGSVLTSMLQRVDVALYTAF
;
A
#
# COMPACT_ATOMS: atom_id res chain seq x y z
N MET A 1 36.89 79.30 -43.02
CA MET A 1 35.47 78.97 -43.20
C MET A 1 35.36 77.49 -43.26
N THR A 2 35.09 76.83 -42.15
CA THR A 2 35.07 75.40 -42.04
C THR A 2 33.73 74.97 -41.40
N LYS A 3 32.93 74.30 -42.16
CA LYS A 3 31.66 73.76 -41.70
C LYS A 3 31.88 72.41 -41.03
N SER A 4 31.54 72.34 -39.78
CA SER A 4 31.51 71.11 -38.98
C SER A 4 30.20 70.37 -39.22
N SER A 5 30.26 69.14 -39.69
CA SER A 5 29.12 68.22 -39.77
C SER A 5 29.13 67.30 -38.55
N ARG A 6 28.08 67.39 -37.69
CA ARG A 6 27.83 66.48 -36.57
C ARG A 6 27.10 65.26 -37.09
N ALA A 7 27.73 64.11 -36.97
CA ALA A 7 27.10 62.83 -37.18
C ALA A 7 26.34 62.42 -35.94
N LEU A 8 25.02 62.15 -36.07
CA LEU A 8 24.13 61.67 -35.07
C LEU A 8 24.23 60.13 -35.04
N LYS A 9 24.81 59.59 -33.99
CA LYS A 9 24.82 58.12 -33.76
C LYS A 9 23.54 57.72 -33.05
N SER A 10 22.63 56.98 -33.74
CA SER A 10 21.50 56.33 -33.18
C SER A 10 21.94 55.10 -32.38
N LEU A 11 21.71 55.13 -31.10
CA LEU A 11 21.76 53.90 -30.25
C LEU A 11 20.47 53.10 -30.47
N MET A 12 20.59 51.99 -31.16
CA MET A 12 19.57 50.93 -31.11
C MET A 12 19.78 50.13 -29.83
N GLY A 13 18.93 50.34 -28.83
CA GLY A 13 18.84 49.49 -27.64
C GLY A 13 18.12 48.21 -27.98
N ALA A 14 18.84 47.06 -27.97
CA ALA A 14 18.25 45.74 -28.03
C ALA A 14 17.65 45.43 -26.65
N ALA A 15 16.32 45.47 -26.54
CA ALA A 15 15.60 44.91 -25.40
C ALA A 15 15.59 43.38 -25.54
N ALA A 16 16.50 42.72 -24.87
CA ALA A 16 16.43 41.28 -24.69
C ALA A 16 15.27 40.95 -23.71
N GLY A 17 14.13 40.58 -24.25
CA GLY A 17 13.02 40.04 -23.46
C GLY A 17 13.44 38.70 -22.86
N LEU A 18 13.68 38.64 -21.55
CA LEU A 18 13.69 37.39 -20.80
C LEU A 18 12.24 36.84 -20.82
N ALA A 19 11.99 35.90 -21.71
CA ALA A 19 10.83 35.01 -21.55
C ALA A 19 11.14 34.12 -20.33
N LEU A 20 10.66 34.51 -19.15
CA LEU A 20 10.52 33.60 -18.05
C LEU A 20 9.47 32.57 -18.49
N GLY A 21 9.94 31.42 -18.96
CA GLY A 21 9.12 30.25 -19.10
C GLY A 21 8.55 29.93 -17.70
N ALA A 22 7.28 30.21 -17.49
CA ALA A 22 6.56 29.64 -16.36
C ALA A 22 6.60 28.12 -16.56
N THR A 23 7.62 27.46 -16.01
CA THR A 23 7.52 26.03 -15.71
C THR A 23 6.35 25.95 -14.73
N GLY A 24 5.21 25.46 -15.21
CA GLY A 24 4.10 25.15 -14.32
C GLY A 24 4.68 24.25 -13.22
N ALA A 25 4.78 24.80 -12.00
CA ALA A 25 5.11 23.99 -10.85
C ALA A 25 3.98 22.99 -10.73
N PHE A 26 4.23 21.74 -11.14
CA PHE A 26 3.34 20.65 -10.76
C PHE A 26 3.34 20.64 -9.25
N ALA A 27 2.15 20.65 -8.66
CA ALA A 27 2.04 20.52 -7.22
C ALA A 27 2.58 19.14 -6.80
N ASP A 28 3.33 19.11 -5.70
CA ASP A 28 3.90 17.86 -5.20
C ASP A 28 2.78 16.83 -4.94
N PRO A 29 2.94 15.59 -5.36
CA PRO A 29 2.01 14.53 -5.00
C PRO A 29 1.98 14.30 -3.48
N ALA A 30 0.92 13.68 -2.98
CA ALA A 30 0.79 13.35 -1.58
C ALA A 30 0.42 11.88 -1.37
N LEU A 31 0.97 11.29 -0.31
CA LEU A 31 0.64 9.95 0.17
C LEU A 31 0.02 10.04 1.55
N ILE A 32 -1.16 9.44 1.72
CA ILE A 32 -1.81 9.27 3.01
C ILE A 32 -1.83 7.78 3.33
N PHE A 33 -1.11 7.40 4.38
CA PHE A 33 -1.04 6.01 4.83
C PHE A 33 -2.36 5.58 5.50
N ASP A 34 -2.64 4.29 5.43
CA ASP A 34 -3.72 3.71 6.24
C ASP A 34 -3.29 3.56 7.70
N LEU A 35 -4.26 3.27 8.56
CA LEU A 35 -3.99 2.94 9.96
C LEU A 35 -3.13 1.67 10.06
N GLY A 36 -2.29 1.61 11.10
CA GLY A 36 -1.31 0.52 11.29
C GLY A 36 0.13 1.00 11.27
N GLY A 37 0.35 2.25 10.81
CA GLY A 37 1.67 2.89 10.79
C GLY A 37 2.44 2.65 9.49
N LYS A 38 3.26 3.62 9.11
CA LYS A 38 4.06 3.66 7.88
C LYS A 38 5.01 2.45 7.75
N PHE A 39 5.58 2.00 8.85
CA PHE A 39 6.58 0.92 8.88
C PHE A 39 6.00 -0.40 9.40
N ASP A 40 4.82 -0.75 8.90
CA ASP A 40 4.09 -1.98 9.22
C ASP A 40 4.73 -3.28 8.71
N ARG A 41 5.86 -3.17 8.00
CA ARG A 41 6.55 -4.27 7.31
C ARG A 41 5.72 -4.91 6.19
N SER A 42 4.60 -4.34 5.79
CA SER A 42 3.60 -4.89 4.88
C SER A 42 3.09 -3.81 3.92
N PHE A 43 1.80 -3.51 3.94
CA PHE A 43 1.06 -2.68 3.02
C PHE A 43 1.53 -1.21 2.97
N ASN A 44 1.56 -0.54 4.12
CA ASN A 44 1.98 0.86 4.20
C ASN A 44 3.47 1.02 3.86
N GLU A 45 4.34 0.12 4.33
CA GLU A 45 5.77 0.16 3.99
C GLU A 45 6.02 -0.16 2.51
N ALA A 46 5.14 -0.93 1.86
CA ALA A 46 5.18 -1.12 0.42
C ALA A 46 4.81 0.18 -0.32
N ALA A 47 3.75 0.88 0.12
CA ALA A 47 3.38 2.18 -0.43
C ALA A 47 4.52 3.20 -0.28
N PHE A 48 5.11 3.29 0.90
CA PHE A 48 6.28 4.14 1.15
C PHE A 48 7.45 3.79 0.23
N GLY A 49 7.76 2.52 0.05
CA GLY A 49 8.81 2.07 -0.87
C GLY A 49 8.60 2.53 -2.31
N GLY A 50 7.35 2.55 -2.78
CA GLY A 50 6.98 3.07 -4.10
C GLY A 50 7.20 4.59 -4.22
N ALA A 51 6.84 5.35 -3.18
CA ALA A 51 7.05 6.80 -3.14
C ALA A 51 8.53 7.17 -3.13
N GLU A 52 9.35 6.47 -2.32
CA GLU A 52 10.80 6.67 -2.26
C GLU A 52 11.49 6.30 -3.58
N ALA A 53 11.07 5.22 -4.23
CA ALA A 53 11.59 4.83 -5.54
C ALA A 53 11.30 5.92 -6.58
N TRP A 54 10.06 6.43 -6.63
CA TRP A 54 9.68 7.52 -7.52
C TRP A 54 10.50 8.80 -7.25
N ALA A 55 10.62 9.22 -6.00
CA ALA A 55 11.39 10.40 -5.62
C ALA A 55 12.87 10.26 -6.00
N SER A 56 13.46 9.08 -5.74
CA SER A 56 14.86 8.78 -6.07
C SER A 56 15.14 8.79 -7.57
N GLU A 57 14.21 8.24 -8.38
CA GLU A 57 14.42 8.08 -9.83
C GLU A 57 14.10 9.35 -10.61
N THR A 58 13.10 10.12 -10.16
CA THR A 58 12.66 11.35 -10.86
C THR A 58 13.30 12.61 -10.33
N GLY A 59 13.84 12.58 -9.10
CA GLY A 59 14.28 13.77 -8.37
C GLY A 59 13.12 14.62 -7.85
N GLY A 60 11.89 14.11 -7.91
CA GLY A 60 10.69 14.77 -7.39
C GLY A 60 10.62 14.74 -5.86
N SER A 61 9.72 15.56 -5.33
CA SER A 61 9.35 15.57 -3.92
C SER A 61 7.88 15.21 -3.74
N TYR A 62 7.52 14.66 -2.59
CA TYR A 62 6.14 14.36 -2.24
C TYR A 62 5.88 14.71 -0.78
N GLN A 63 4.61 14.85 -0.43
CA GLN A 63 4.16 15.03 0.95
C GLN A 63 3.57 13.75 1.47
N GLU A 64 3.65 13.52 2.79
CA GLU A 64 3.06 12.33 3.40
C GLU A 64 2.45 12.63 4.77
N ILE A 65 1.53 11.78 5.20
CA ILE A 65 0.97 11.80 6.54
C ILE A 65 0.56 10.40 6.99
N GLU A 66 0.83 10.12 8.28
CA GLU A 66 0.28 8.98 9.00
C GLU A 66 -0.92 9.45 9.83
N LEU A 67 -2.02 8.68 9.80
CA LEU A 67 -3.19 8.95 10.61
C LEU A 67 -3.10 8.22 11.94
N GLN A 68 -3.61 8.84 12.99
CA GLN A 68 -3.71 8.24 14.32
C GLN A 68 -5.07 7.56 14.57
N ASN A 69 -6.09 7.96 13.82
CA ASN A 69 -7.44 7.40 13.90
C ASN A 69 -8.26 7.76 12.66
N ASP A 70 -9.37 7.07 12.45
CA ASP A 70 -10.28 7.28 11.31
C ASP A 70 -10.87 8.69 11.21
N ALA A 71 -11.10 9.37 12.34
CA ALA A 71 -11.70 10.71 12.33
C ALA A 71 -10.81 11.78 11.65
N GLN A 72 -9.52 11.48 11.48
CA GLN A 72 -8.59 12.38 10.81
C GLN A 72 -8.63 12.30 9.27
N ARG A 73 -9.29 11.28 8.68
CA ARG A 73 -9.28 11.02 7.23
C ARG A 73 -9.74 12.21 6.42
N GLU A 74 -10.92 12.73 6.73
CA GLU A 74 -11.49 13.85 6.01
C GLU A 74 -10.59 15.09 6.09
N GLN A 75 -10.13 15.44 7.29
CA GLN A 75 -9.28 16.60 7.49
C GLN A 75 -7.93 16.48 6.74
N ALA A 76 -7.32 15.30 6.75
CA ALA A 76 -6.07 15.05 6.06
C ALA A 76 -6.23 15.20 4.54
N LEU A 77 -7.31 14.63 3.98
CA LEU A 77 -7.57 14.71 2.54
C LEU A 77 -7.87 16.14 2.10
N ARG A 78 -8.74 16.87 2.83
CA ARG A 78 -9.02 18.30 2.57
C ARG A 78 -7.75 19.13 2.60
N ARG A 79 -6.90 18.93 3.62
CA ARG A 79 -5.64 19.68 3.76
C ARG A 79 -4.74 19.53 2.53
N PHE A 80 -4.56 18.33 2.01
CA PHE A 80 -3.72 18.12 0.82
C PHE A 80 -4.36 18.69 -0.44
N ALA A 81 -5.69 18.54 -0.61
CA ALA A 81 -6.41 19.09 -1.75
C ALA A 81 -6.37 20.63 -1.75
N GLU A 82 -6.61 21.27 -0.60
CA GLU A 82 -6.55 22.73 -0.42
C GLU A 82 -5.14 23.29 -0.62
N ASN A 83 -4.10 22.53 -0.26
CA ASN A 83 -2.71 22.89 -0.51
C ASN A 83 -2.29 22.65 -1.95
N GLY A 84 -3.16 22.09 -2.79
CA GLY A 84 -2.92 21.87 -4.21
C GLY A 84 -2.12 20.63 -4.53
N SER A 85 -1.93 19.69 -3.58
CA SER A 85 -1.24 18.41 -3.87
C SER A 85 -1.97 17.65 -4.98
N ASN A 86 -1.21 17.14 -5.97
CA ASN A 86 -1.80 16.46 -7.11
C ASN A 86 -0.78 15.54 -7.82
N PRO A 87 -1.01 14.20 -7.89
CA PRO A 87 -2.16 13.48 -7.31
C PRO A 87 -2.07 13.32 -5.79
N ILE A 88 -3.22 12.97 -5.16
CA ILE A 88 -3.27 12.51 -3.77
C ILE A 88 -3.58 11.02 -3.76
N VAL A 89 -2.66 10.23 -3.24
CA VAL A 89 -2.80 8.77 -3.14
C VAL A 89 -3.16 8.38 -1.71
N MET A 90 -4.26 7.68 -1.55
CA MET A 90 -4.71 7.14 -0.28
C MET A 90 -4.49 5.63 -0.27
N ALA A 91 -3.68 5.15 0.67
CA ALA A 91 -3.51 3.73 0.91
C ALA A 91 -4.71 3.19 1.72
N GLY A 92 -5.32 2.10 1.22
CA GLY A 92 -6.34 1.36 1.94
C GLY A 92 -7.79 1.65 1.54
N PHE A 93 -8.63 0.65 1.76
CA PHE A 93 -10.05 0.63 1.38
C PHE A 93 -10.93 1.63 2.16
N ALA A 94 -10.51 1.97 3.38
CA ALA A 94 -11.33 2.78 4.31
C ALA A 94 -11.51 4.25 3.86
N TRP A 95 -10.87 4.64 2.78
CA TRP A 95 -11.01 5.98 2.17
C TRP A 95 -12.25 6.12 1.30
N GLY A 96 -12.93 5.02 0.94
CA GLY A 96 -14.03 5.02 -0.02
C GLY A 96 -15.09 6.06 0.30
N SER A 97 -15.69 6.02 1.49
CA SER A 97 -16.78 6.91 1.88
C SER A 97 -16.37 8.38 1.99
N VAL A 98 -15.15 8.66 2.43
CA VAL A 98 -14.62 10.04 2.51
C VAL A 98 -14.40 10.58 1.09
N LEU A 99 -13.87 9.75 0.20
CA LEU A 99 -13.55 10.15 -1.17
C LEU A 99 -14.82 10.35 -2.01
N GLU A 100 -15.88 9.55 -1.80
CA GLU A 100 -17.19 9.77 -2.44
C GLU A 100 -17.75 11.17 -2.17
N VAL A 101 -17.49 11.71 -0.97
CA VAL A 101 -17.93 13.05 -0.57
C VAL A 101 -16.97 14.12 -1.10
N LEU A 102 -15.66 13.93 -0.95
CA LEU A 102 -14.69 14.99 -1.20
C LEU A 102 -14.24 15.10 -2.67
N ALA A 103 -14.22 14.03 -3.44
CA ALA A 103 -13.77 14.09 -4.82
C ALA A 103 -14.55 15.10 -5.68
N PRO A 104 -15.89 15.22 -5.56
CA PRO A 104 -16.66 16.25 -6.27
C PRO A 104 -16.36 17.68 -5.85
N GLU A 105 -15.89 17.90 -4.62
CA GLU A 105 -15.56 19.25 -4.11
C GLU A 105 -14.24 19.78 -4.70
N TYR A 106 -13.36 18.88 -5.18
CA TYR A 106 -12.04 19.19 -5.74
C TYR A 106 -11.88 18.62 -7.15
N PRO A 107 -12.65 19.10 -8.14
CA PRO A 107 -12.73 18.48 -9.48
C PRO A 107 -11.40 18.50 -10.25
N ASP A 108 -10.50 19.41 -9.93
CA ASP A 108 -9.19 19.55 -10.58
C ASP A 108 -8.08 18.71 -9.90
N THR A 109 -8.36 18.13 -8.72
CA THR A 109 -7.45 17.25 -7.99
C THR A 109 -7.66 15.80 -8.44
N LYS A 110 -6.58 15.11 -8.78
CA LYS A 110 -6.60 13.68 -9.06
C LYS A 110 -6.41 12.91 -7.77
N PHE A 111 -7.32 11.99 -7.51
CA PHE A 111 -7.25 11.10 -6.36
C PHE A 111 -6.97 9.68 -6.83
N VAL A 112 -6.17 8.94 -6.05
CA VAL A 112 -5.92 7.51 -6.27
C VAL A 112 -6.22 6.79 -4.97
N ILE A 113 -7.17 5.84 -5.00
CA ILE A 113 -7.46 4.95 -3.87
C ILE A 113 -6.90 3.56 -4.16
N ILE A 114 -6.12 3.02 -3.22
CA ILE A 114 -5.58 1.66 -3.29
C ILE A 114 -6.42 0.74 -2.40
N ASP A 115 -6.81 -0.43 -2.92
CA ASP A 115 -7.71 -1.42 -2.29
C ASP A 115 -9.15 -0.95 -2.09
N GLY A 116 -9.56 0.09 -2.80
CA GLY A 116 -10.93 0.59 -2.76
C GLY A 116 -11.45 0.93 -4.16
N VAL A 117 -12.78 1.01 -4.29
CA VAL A 117 -13.43 1.42 -5.54
C VAL A 117 -14.35 2.60 -5.24
N VAL A 118 -14.14 3.71 -5.96
CA VAL A 118 -14.99 4.91 -5.93
C VAL A 118 -15.25 5.35 -7.35
N ASP A 119 -16.51 5.52 -7.70
CA ASP A 119 -16.95 5.97 -9.03
C ASP A 119 -17.07 7.49 -9.07
N ALA A 120 -15.97 8.14 -9.42
CA ALA A 120 -15.92 9.59 -9.62
C ALA A 120 -14.91 9.93 -10.74
N PRO A 121 -15.15 11.00 -11.53
CA PRO A 121 -14.36 11.29 -12.75
C PRO A 121 -12.90 11.63 -12.48
N ASN A 122 -12.57 12.07 -11.27
CA ASN A 122 -11.23 12.45 -10.84
C ASN A 122 -10.61 11.44 -9.86
N VAL A 123 -11.21 10.25 -9.72
CA VAL A 123 -10.71 9.17 -8.86
C VAL A 123 -10.25 7.98 -9.71
N GLN A 124 -9.01 7.56 -9.51
CA GLN A 124 -8.50 6.28 -9.99
C GLN A 124 -8.57 5.27 -8.85
N SER A 125 -9.30 4.19 -9.07
CA SER A 125 -9.38 3.05 -8.16
C SER A 125 -8.39 1.97 -8.59
N VAL A 126 -7.54 1.53 -7.65
CA VAL A 126 -6.56 0.46 -7.87
C VAL A 126 -6.91 -0.71 -6.97
N ILE A 127 -7.19 -1.85 -7.57
CA ILE A 127 -7.48 -3.11 -6.89
C ILE A 127 -6.53 -4.20 -7.41
N PHE A 128 -6.31 -5.23 -6.61
CA PHE A 128 -5.44 -6.34 -6.95
C PHE A 128 -6.24 -7.63 -7.11
N ARG A 129 -5.59 -8.64 -7.66
CA ARG A 129 -6.12 -10.01 -7.76
C ARG A 129 -5.59 -10.86 -6.61
N GLU A 130 -5.82 -10.39 -5.39
CA GLU A 130 -5.31 -11.00 -4.15
C GLU A 130 -5.70 -12.47 -4.02
N HIS A 131 -6.88 -12.86 -4.52
CA HIS A 131 -7.33 -14.25 -4.53
C HIS A 131 -6.46 -15.14 -5.42
N GLU A 132 -5.93 -14.62 -6.55
CA GLU A 132 -5.05 -15.40 -7.43
C GLU A 132 -3.68 -15.63 -6.80
N GLY A 133 -3.07 -14.57 -6.23
CA GLY A 133 -1.81 -14.70 -5.50
C GLY A 133 -1.94 -15.59 -4.28
N SER A 134 -3.04 -15.44 -3.52
CA SER A 134 -3.34 -16.29 -2.37
C SER A 134 -3.58 -17.74 -2.75
N TYR A 135 -4.20 -18.01 -3.91
CA TYR A 135 -4.35 -19.37 -4.43
C TYR A 135 -2.99 -20.04 -4.64
N LEU A 136 -2.04 -19.35 -5.26
CA LEU A 136 -0.69 -19.90 -5.49
C LEU A 136 0.06 -20.21 -4.18
N VAL A 137 -0.01 -19.30 -3.21
CA VAL A 137 0.64 -19.55 -1.92
C VAL A 137 -0.12 -20.56 -1.07
N GLY A 138 -1.43 -20.72 -1.28
CA GLY A 138 -2.22 -21.82 -0.71
C GLY A 138 -1.78 -23.19 -1.23
N MET A 139 -1.57 -23.32 -2.54
CA MET A 139 -0.98 -24.53 -3.12
C MET A 139 0.39 -24.84 -2.50
N LEU A 140 1.27 -23.82 -2.43
CA LEU A 140 2.61 -23.96 -1.83
C LEU A 140 2.51 -24.42 -0.38
N ALA A 141 1.60 -23.83 0.43
CA ALA A 141 1.39 -24.19 1.82
C ALA A 141 1.02 -25.69 1.97
N ALA A 142 0.04 -26.14 1.18
CA ALA A 142 -0.38 -27.54 1.22
C ALA A 142 0.70 -28.53 0.75
N MET A 143 1.55 -28.10 -0.19
CA MET A 143 2.68 -28.91 -0.66
C MET A 143 3.84 -28.95 0.34
N ALA A 144 4.03 -27.91 1.15
CA ALA A 144 5.09 -27.81 2.16
C ALA A 144 4.66 -28.39 3.51
N SER A 145 3.36 -28.53 3.75
CA SER A 145 2.82 -29.05 5.00
C SER A 145 3.09 -30.54 5.15
N GLU A 146 3.65 -30.96 6.29
CA GLU A 146 3.83 -32.36 6.67
C GLU A 146 2.62 -32.88 7.48
N SER A 147 1.94 -31.99 8.22
CA SER A 147 0.78 -32.34 9.03
C SER A 147 -0.51 -32.48 8.25
N GLY A 148 -0.57 -31.94 7.04
CA GLY A 148 -1.80 -31.79 6.26
C GLY A 148 -2.74 -30.69 6.81
N THR A 149 -2.27 -29.83 7.70
CA THR A 149 -3.04 -28.72 8.26
C THR A 149 -2.30 -27.39 8.04
N VAL A 150 -2.96 -26.44 7.40
CA VAL A 150 -2.41 -25.12 7.12
C VAL A 150 -3.29 -24.02 7.71
N GLY A 151 -2.70 -22.86 8.00
CA GLY A 151 -3.37 -21.76 8.66
C GLY A 151 -3.42 -20.48 7.82
N PHE A 152 -4.47 -19.71 8.03
CA PHE A 152 -4.62 -18.34 7.55
C PHE A 152 -4.95 -17.41 8.71
N ILE A 153 -4.20 -16.32 8.83
CA ILE A 153 -4.49 -15.22 9.76
C ILE A 153 -4.71 -13.96 8.94
N GLY A 154 -5.95 -13.49 8.91
CA GLY A 154 -6.33 -12.23 8.27
C GLY A 154 -6.41 -11.10 9.27
N GLY A 155 -6.28 -9.86 8.79
CA GLY A 155 -6.50 -8.65 9.57
C GLY A 155 -7.99 -8.44 9.90
N MET A 156 -8.55 -7.35 9.42
CA MET A 156 -9.98 -7.04 9.61
C MET A 156 -10.88 -8.03 8.88
N ASP A 157 -11.98 -8.43 9.53
CA ASP A 157 -13.01 -9.30 8.93
C ASP A 157 -13.87 -8.48 7.95
N ILE A 158 -13.40 -8.38 6.72
CA ILE A 158 -14.03 -7.64 5.62
C ILE A 158 -13.94 -8.44 4.31
N PRO A 159 -14.78 -8.14 3.31
CA PRO A 159 -14.79 -8.85 2.03
C PRO A 159 -13.45 -8.88 1.31
N LEU A 160 -12.63 -7.83 1.43
CA LEU A 160 -11.27 -7.79 0.87
C LEU A 160 -10.41 -8.94 1.43
N ILE A 161 -10.36 -9.08 2.76
CA ILE A 161 -9.53 -10.11 3.41
C ILE A 161 -10.13 -11.51 3.23
N SER A 162 -11.46 -11.60 3.12
CA SER A 162 -12.12 -12.86 2.76
C SER A 162 -11.69 -13.39 1.38
N ARG A 163 -11.34 -12.51 0.40
CA ARG A 163 -10.80 -12.94 -0.89
C ARG A 163 -9.42 -13.57 -0.78
N PHE A 164 -8.55 -13.04 0.09
CA PHE A 164 -7.26 -13.68 0.43
C PHE A 164 -7.48 -15.08 1.02
N ALA A 165 -8.33 -15.17 2.05
CA ALA A 165 -8.63 -16.43 2.73
C ALA A 165 -9.23 -17.47 1.77
N CYS A 166 -10.17 -17.04 0.94
CA CYS A 166 -10.85 -17.92 -0.02
C CYS A 166 -9.89 -18.42 -1.11
N GLY A 167 -9.04 -17.51 -1.66
CA GLY A 167 -8.01 -17.90 -2.63
C GLY A 167 -7.04 -18.92 -2.02
N TYR A 168 -6.54 -18.64 -0.82
CA TYR A 168 -5.62 -19.51 -0.10
C TYR A 168 -6.22 -20.90 0.13
N ALA A 169 -7.44 -20.96 0.66
CA ALA A 169 -8.11 -22.24 0.94
C ALA A 169 -8.35 -23.07 -0.34
N GLN A 170 -8.78 -22.41 -1.42
CA GLN A 170 -8.99 -23.09 -2.71
C GLN A 170 -7.67 -23.61 -3.29
N GLY A 171 -6.60 -22.84 -3.21
CA GLY A 171 -5.27 -23.26 -3.64
C GLY A 171 -4.74 -24.44 -2.84
N ALA A 172 -4.90 -24.41 -1.52
CA ALA A 172 -4.50 -25.50 -0.65
C ALA A 172 -5.25 -26.81 -0.99
N VAL A 173 -6.56 -26.75 -1.14
CA VAL A 173 -7.40 -27.91 -1.53
C VAL A 173 -7.06 -28.41 -2.94
N ALA A 174 -6.73 -27.51 -3.86
CA ALA A 174 -6.32 -27.91 -5.22
C ALA A 174 -5.00 -28.70 -5.23
N ALA A 175 -4.08 -28.40 -4.32
CA ALA A 175 -2.80 -29.13 -4.20
C ALA A 175 -2.93 -30.42 -3.36
N ASN A 176 -3.78 -30.42 -2.33
CA ASN A 176 -4.06 -31.57 -1.48
C ASN A 176 -5.54 -31.57 -1.07
N ALA A 177 -6.34 -32.47 -1.62
CA ALA A 177 -7.78 -32.52 -1.38
C ALA A 177 -8.14 -32.83 0.09
N ASP A 178 -7.23 -33.43 0.85
CA ASP A 178 -7.43 -33.82 2.24
C ASP A 178 -6.88 -32.78 3.24
N VAL A 179 -6.36 -31.63 2.74
CA VAL A 179 -5.79 -30.59 3.59
C VAL A 179 -6.85 -29.95 4.50
N THR A 180 -6.51 -29.74 5.75
CA THR A 180 -7.31 -28.93 6.67
C THR A 180 -6.82 -27.49 6.63
N VAL A 181 -7.74 -26.54 6.36
CA VAL A 181 -7.43 -25.11 6.38
C VAL A 181 -8.08 -24.45 7.59
N LEU A 182 -7.25 -23.91 8.47
CA LEU A 182 -7.71 -23.12 9.62
C LEU A 182 -7.69 -21.64 9.22
N SER A 183 -8.73 -20.88 9.56
CA SER A 183 -8.83 -19.45 9.25
C SER A 183 -9.31 -18.67 10.45
N ASN A 184 -8.63 -17.56 10.76
CA ASN A 184 -9.03 -16.61 11.78
C ASN A 184 -8.78 -15.18 11.28
N MET A 185 -9.64 -14.25 11.71
CA MET A 185 -9.41 -12.80 11.57
C MET A 185 -8.99 -12.23 12.92
N THR A 186 -8.14 -11.21 12.90
CA THR A 186 -7.61 -10.60 14.14
C THR A 186 -8.62 -9.65 14.79
N GLY A 187 -9.57 -9.10 14.01
CA GLY A 187 -10.61 -8.24 14.53
C GLY A 187 -11.57 -7.72 13.49
N THR A 188 -12.43 -6.79 13.90
CA THR A 188 -13.44 -6.13 13.06
C THR A 188 -13.25 -4.60 13.02
N THR A 189 -12.20 -4.08 13.64
CA THR A 189 -11.83 -2.66 13.69
C THR A 189 -10.44 -2.46 13.14
N PRO A 190 -10.03 -1.23 12.81
CA PRO A 190 -8.69 -0.95 12.30
C PRO A 190 -7.54 -1.40 13.20
N ASP A 191 -7.75 -1.58 14.50
CA ASP A 191 -6.73 -2.13 15.42
C ASP A 191 -6.22 -3.51 14.97
N ALA A 192 -7.05 -4.23 14.21
CA ALA A 192 -6.69 -5.53 13.61
C ALA A 192 -5.41 -5.47 12.74
N TRP A 193 -5.02 -4.29 12.26
CA TRP A 193 -3.84 -4.11 11.42
C TRP A 193 -2.55 -3.88 12.20
N ASN A 194 -2.63 -3.64 13.52
CA ASN A 194 -1.47 -3.31 14.34
C ASN A 194 -1.53 -3.93 15.74
N ASP A 195 -1.85 -5.23 15.81
CA ASP A 195 -1.85 -6.03 17.04
C ASP A 195 -1.03 -7.32 16.86
N PRO A 196 0.33 -7.22 16.87
CA PRO A 196 1.19 -8.39 16.74
C PRO A 196 0.98 -9.43 17.84
N VAL A 197 0.53 -9.02 19.03
CA VAL A 197 0.23 -9.94 20.15
C VAL A 197 -0.94 -10.84 19.78
N ARG A 198 -2.03 -10.24 19.29
CA ARG A 198 -3.20 -10.97 18.82
C ARG A 198 -2.87 -11.88 17.65
N GLY A 199 -2.05 -11.41 16.69
CA GLY A 199 -1.54 -12.23 15.60
C GLY A 199 -0.82 -13.49 16.10
N GLY A 200 0.07 -13.33 17.08
CA GLY A 200 0.80 -14.43 17.70
C GLY A 200 -0.10 -15.41 18.47
N GLU A 201 -1.08 -14.90 19.22
CA GLU A 201 -2.05 -15.76 19.96
C GLU A 201 -2.85 -16.66 19.01
N LEU A 202 -3.40 -16.09 17.94
CA LEU A 202 -4.16 -16.84 16.95
C LEU A 202 -3.29 -17.86 16.22
N THR A 203 -2.05 -17.49 15.91
CA THR A 203 -1.08 -18.39 15.29
C THR A 203 -0.79 -19.58 16.19
N ARG A 204 -0.53 -19.35 17.47
CA ARG A 204 -0.33 -20.44 18.45
C ARG A 204 -1.53 -21.36 18.53
N GLY A 205 -2.75 -20.78 18.57
CA GLY A 205 -3.99 -21.57 18.58
C GLY A 205 -4.21 -22.42 17.31
N GLN A 206 -3.67 -22.00 16.16
CA GLN A 206 -3.68 -22.80 14.93
C GLN A 206 -2.61 -23.91 14.96
N ILE A 207 -1.40 -23.59 15.47
CA ILE A 207 -0.31 -24.56 15.65
C ILE A 207 -0.72 -25.67 16.63
N ASP A 208 -1.38 -25.32 17.73
CA ASP A 208 -1.90 -26.28 18.72
C ASP A 208 -2.95 -27.23 18.09
N ARG A 209 -3.56 -26.84 16.97
CA ARG A 209 -4.51 -27.64 16.18
C ARG A 209 -3.83 -28.37 15.02
N GLY A 210 -2.50 -28.33 14.95
CA GLY A 210 -1.68 -29.06 14.00
C GLY A 210 -1.25 -28.26 12.76
N ALA A 211 -1.52 -26.96 12.65
CA ALA A 211 -1.04 -26.20 11.51
C ALA A 211 0.49 -26.04 11.54
N ASP A 212 1.14 -26.35 10.42
CA ASP A 212 2.59 -26.29 10.25
C ASP A 212 3.04 -25.32 9.15
N VAL A 213 2.10 -24.68 8.45
CA VAL A 213 2.33 -23.55 7.54
C VAL A 213 1.27 -22.50 7.78
N ILE A 214 1.65 -21.24 8.11
CA ILE A 214 0.73 -20.16 8.44
C ILE A 214 0.90 -19.00 7.46
N TYR A 215 -0.17 -18.60 6.77
CA TYR A 215 -0.21 -17.43 5.91
C TYR A 215 -0.78 -16.23 6.66
N ALA A 216 -0.04 -15.10 6.66
CA ALA A 216 -0.45 -13.86 7.29
C ALA A 216 -0.86 -12.81 6.24
N ALA A 217 -2.13 -12.36 6.26
CA ALA A 217 -2.63 -11.22 5.48
C ALA A 217 -3.23 -10.18 6.45
N ALA A 218 -2.37 -9.53 7.25
CA ALA A 218 -2.80 -8.78 8.44
C ALA A 218 -1.96 -7.51 8.74
N GLY A 219 -1.29 -6.92 7.74
CA GLY A 219 -0.47 -5.73 7.96
C GLY A 219 0.59 -5.94 9.05
N GLY A 220 0.77 -4.95 9.92
CA GLY A 220 1.71 -5.01 11.04
C GLY A 220 1.44 -6.13 12.06
N THR A 221 0.19 -6.54 12.20
CA THR A 221 -0.19 -7.73 13.01
C THR A 221 0.49 -9.00 12.48
N GLY A 222 0.73 -9.07 11.17
CA GLY A 222 1.43 -10.19 10.53
C GLY A 222 2.84 -10.43 11.07
N VAL A 223 3.52 -9.41 11.57
CA VAL A 223 4.86 -9.55 12.19
C VAL A 223 4.80 -10.53 13.38
N GLY A 224 3.76 -10.44 14.21
CA GLY A 224 3.54 -11.36 15.32
C GLY A 224 3.22 -12.80 14.86
N VAL A 225 2.53 -12.93 13.73
CA VAL A 225 2.26 -14.25 13.12
C VAL A 225 3.55 -14.89 12.67
N LEU A 226 4.38 -14.18 11.89
CA LEU A 226 5.66 -14.70 11.36
C LEU A 226 6.63 -15.04 12.50
N GLN A 227 6.70 -14.18 13.53
CA GLN A 227 7.55 -14.43 14.71
C GLN A 227 7.11 -15.69 15.44
N THR A 228 5.80 -15.84 15.73
CA THR A 228 5.28 -16.99 16.48
C THR A 228 5.44 -18.31 15.71
N ALA A 229 5.25 -18.28 14.39
CA ALA A 229 5.52 -19.45 13.55
C ALA A 229 7.00 -19.86 13.60
N THR A 230 7.90 -18.87 13.53
CA THR A 230 9.36 -19.08 13.63
C THR A 230 9.75 -19.69 14.97
N ASP A 231 9.24 -19.13 16.07
CA ASP A 231 9.52 -19.60 17.44
C ASP A 231 9.04 -21.04 17.66
N ALA A 232 7.96 -21.42 16.98
CA ALA A 232 7.40 -22.78 17.01
C ALA A 232 8.04 -23.73 15.98
N SER A 233 9.02 -23.26 15.18
CA SER A 233 9.69 -24.03 14.12
C SER A 233 8.71 -24.56 13.05
N VAL A 234 7.64 -23.80 12.76
CA VAL A 234 6.73 -24.04 11.64
C VAL A 234 6.96 -22.99 10.55
N TYR A 235 6.52 -23.28 9.34
CA TYR A 235 6.67 -22.35 8.23
C TYR A 235 5.62 -21.23 8.25
N SER A 236 5.96 -20.13 7.62
CA SER A 236 5.06 -19.02 7.41
C SER A 236 5.13 -18.47 5.99
N ILE A 237 4.10 -17.71 5.60
CA ILE A 237 4.00 -17.02 4.32
C ILE A 237 3.65 -15.57 4.61
N GLY A 238 4.45 -14.66 4.04
CA GLY A 238 4.25 -13.23 4.15
C GLY A 238 3.30 -12.66 3.10
N VAL A 239 3.04 -11.34 3.17
CA VAL A 239 2.10 -10.62 2.31
C VAL A 239 2.62 -9.23 1.93
N ASP A 240 2.06 -8.64 0.88
CA ASP A 240 2.28 -7.31 0.32
C ASP A 240 3.66 -7.11 -0.28
N ARG A 241 4.69 -7.27 0.51
CA ARG A 241 6.09 -7.14 0.11
C ARG A 241 6.89 -8.39 0.45
N ASN A 242 8.12 -8.48 -0.03
CA ASN A 242 8.99 -9.58 0.34
C ASN A 242 9.36 -9.49 1.84
N GLN A 243 8.75 -10.35 2.65
CA GLN A 243 8.97 -10.46 4.09
C GLN A 243 9.93 -11.62 4.45
N ASN A 244 10.51 -12.32 3.47
CA ASN A 244 11.38 -13.49 3.70
C ASN A 244 12.59 -13.14 4.57
N HIS A 245 13.06 -11.89 4.51
CA HIS A 245 14.20 -11.38 5.27
C HIS A 245 13.91 -11.23 6.76
N LEU A 246 12.63 -11.20 7.18
CA LEU A 246 12.27 -11.07 8.60
C LEU A 246 12.65 -12.32 9.38
N HIS A 247 12.44 -13.50 8.78
CA HIS A 247 12.77 -14.79 9.39
C HIS A 247 13.32 -15.76 8.32
N PRO A 248 14.60 -15.61 7.93
CA PRO A 248 15.21 -16.45 6.91
C PRO A 248 15.14 -17.94 7.28
N GLY A 249 14.62 -18.75 6.36
CA GLY A 249 14.45 -20.20 6.52
C GLY A 249 13.10 -20.60 7.15
N SER A 250 12.37 -19.69 7.78
CA SER A 250 11.00 -19.92 8.31
C SER A 250 9.93 -19.35 7.38
N VAL A 251 10.15 -18.18 6.77
CA VAL A 251 9.25 -17.63 5.77
C VAL A 251 9.53 -18.28 4.42
N LEU A 252 8.61 -19.12 3.95
CA LEU A 252 8.75 -19.85 2.67
C LEU A 252 8.74 -18.92 1.46
N THR A 253 7.82 -17.97 1.47
CA THR A 253 7.60 -16.97 0.41
C THR A 253 6.75 -15.83 0.94
N SER A 254 6.51 -14.84 0.07
CA SER A 254 5.54 -13.77 0.34
C SER A 254 4.63 -13.59 -0.88
N MET A 255 3.33 -13.48 -0.66
CA MET A 255 2.36 -13.09 -1.68
C MET A 255 2.49 -11.60 -1.91
N LEU A 256 3.03 -11.21 -3.05
CA LEU A 256 3.30 -9.80 -3.35
C LEU A 256 2.06 -9.11 -3.88
N GLN A 257 1.54 -8.17 -3.11
CA GLN A 257 0.59 -7.18 -3.57
C GLN A 257 1.38 -5.93 -3.94
N ARG A 258 1.53 -5.65 -5.24
CA ARG A 258 2.47 -4.64 -5.74
C ARG A 258 1.99 -3.21 -5.51
N VAL A 259 1.74 -2.87 -4.22
CA VAL A 259 1.37 -1.52 -3.77
C VAL A 259 2.46 -0.51 -4.09
N ASP A 260 3.72 -0.93 -4.02
CA ASP A 260 4.89 -0.15 -4.42
C ASP A 260 4.80 0.34 -5.87
N VAL A 261 4.45 -0.55 -6.80
CA VAL A 261 4.28 -0.21 -8.22
C VAL A 261 3.03 0.66 -8.44
N ALA A 262 1.93 0.36 -7.75
CA ALA A 262 0.71 1.14 -7.84
C ALA A 262 0.97 2.60 -7.43
N LEU A 263 1.67 2.82 -6.32
CA LEU A 263 2.02 4.15 -5.85
C LEU A 263 3.02 4.86 -6.77
N TYR A 264 4.11 4.19 -7.14
CA TYR A 264 5.09 4.74 -8.07
C TYR A 264 4.44 5.22 -9.38
N THR A 265 3.50 4.43 -9.91
CA THR A 265 2.81 4.75 -11.17
C THR A 265 1.79 5.89 -11.00
N ALA A 266 1.24 6.05 -9.81
CA ALA A 266 0.28 7.10 -9.50
C ALA A 266 0.95 8.48 -9.43
N PHE A 267 2.17 8.57 -8.93
CA PHE A 267 2.97 9.80 -8.86
C PHE A 267 3.57 10.16 -10.21
#